data_11dcc5f5be231c300790fee1953ebb06
#
_entry.id   11dcc5f5be231c300790fee1953ebb06
#
_cell.length_a   1.000
_cell.length_b   1.000
_cell.length_c   1.000
_cell.angle_alpha   90.00
_cell.angle_beta   90.00
_cell.angle_gamma   90.00
#
_symmetry.space_group_name_H-M   'P 1'
#
loop_
_entity.id
_entity.type
_entity.pdbx_description
1 polymer ?
#
loop_
_entity_poly.entity_id
_entity_poly.type
_entity_poly.pdbx_seq_one_letter_code
_entity_poly.pdbx_strand_id
1 'polypeptide(L)'
;ALSLVGSEMCIRDRAYASENKPDIICDVATLTGAAYVALGVEIGAVFSNNESTLNKFLNSNANSFENYHSLPLEQSYKSLIKSSIADMKNSGGRFGGAITAALLLEEFVNEIDWIHLDIAGPARSRSDNSIYPEGGTGFGVIGYFNFICNEIDN
;
A
#
# COMPACT_ATOMS: atom_id res chain seq x y z
N ALA A 1 19.52 6.87 -1.12
CA ALA A 1 19.94 5.54 -1.61
C ALA A 1 19.24 4.36 -0.91
N LEU A 2 18.45 4.59 0.13
CA LEU A 2 17.79 3.51 0.90
C LEU A 2 16.44 3.06 0.33
N SER A 3 15.90 3.74 -0.66
CA SER A 3 14.59 3.39 -1.22
C SER A 3 14.64 2.41 -2.40
N LEU A 4 15.79 2.20 -3.01
CA LEU A 4 15.93 1.45 -4.27
C LEU A 4 15.65 -0.05 -4.12
N VAL A 5 16.16 -0.70 -3.10
CA VAL A 5 16.06 -2.17 -2.95
C VAL A 5 14.63 -2.62 -2.64
N GLY A 6 13.90 -1.87 -1.83
CA GLY A 6 12.50 -2.20 -1.50
C GLY A 6 11.55 -2.00 -2.69
N SER A 7 11.69 -0.90 -3.42
CA SER A 7 10.85 -0.58 -4.59
C SER A 7 11.02 -1.59 -5.73
N GLU A 8 12.23 -2.03 -6.02
CA GLU A 8 12.51 -2.99 -7.10
C GLU A 8 11.88 -4.36 -6.82
N MET A 9 11.93 -4.83 -5.57
CA MET A 9 11.25 -6.06 -5.18
C MET A 9 9.72 -5.93 -5.33
N CYS A 10 9.18 -4.81 -4.87
CA CYS A 10 7.75 -4.53 -5.00
C CYS A 10 7.28 -4.48 -6.45
N ILE A 11 8.05 -3.85 -7.35
CA ILE A 11 7.79 -3.80 -8.79
C ILE A 11 7.79 -5.20 -9.39
N ARG A 12 8.84 -5.98 -9.14
CA ARG A 12 8.98 -7.34 -9.66
C ARG A 12 7.81 -8.22 -9.24
N ASP A 13 7.45 -8.18 -7.96
CA ASP A 13 6.44 -9.06 -7.41
C ASP A 13 5.04 -8.74 -7.97
N ARG A 14 4.72 -7.46 -8.18
CA ARG A 14 3.46 -7.06 -8.83
C ARG A 14 3.42 -7.42 -10.31
N ALA A 15 4.49 -7.18 -11.04
CA ALA A 15 4.59 -7.60 -12.43
C ALA A 15 4.36 -9.11 -12.58
N TYR A 16 5.01 -9.91 -11.74
CA TYR A 16 4.82 -11.36 -11.72
C TYR A 16 3.38 -11.77 -11.33
N ALA A 17 2.80 -11.12 -10.33
CA ALA A 17 1.40 -11.37 -9.94
C ALA A 17 0.44 -11.07 -11.10
N SER A 18 0.66 -9.96 -11.81
CA SER A 18 -0.18 -9.54 -12.95
C SER A 18 -0.15 -10.53 -14.13
N GLU A 19 0.98 -11.19 -14.36
CA GLU A 19 1.10 -12.22 -15.42
C GLU A 19 0.15 -13.40 -15.18
N ASN A 20 -0.20 -13.69 -13.92
CA ASN A 20 -1.13 -14.76 -13.57
C ASN A 20 -2.61 -14.36 -13.70
N LYS A 21 -2.89 -13.10 -14.04
CA LYS A 21 -4.24 -12.54 -14.24
C LYS A 21 -5.21 -12.88 -13.09
N PRO A 22 -4.88 -12.57 -11.84
CA PRO A 22 -5.80 -12.78 -10.74
C PRO A 22 -6.97 -11.78 -10.82
N ASP A 23 -8.05 -12.05 -10.10
CA ASP A 23 -9.18 -11.12 -9.99
C ASP A 23 -8.80 -9.86 -9.23
N ILE A 24 -7.90 -9.98 -8.24
CA ILE A 24 -7.40 -8.88 -7.43
C ILE A 24 -5.95 -9.11 -6.98
N ILE A 25 -5.19 -8.05 -6.88
CA ILE A 25 -3.86 -8.06 -6.26
C ILE A 25 -3.93 -7.33 -4.92
N CYS A 26 -3.54 -8.01 -3.85
CA CYS A 26 -3.41 -7.46 -2.51
C CYS A 26 -1.93 -7.48 -2.11
N ASP A 27 -1.39 -6.35 -1.71
CA ASP A 27 0.00 -6.28 -1.28
C ASP A 27 0.22 -5.31 -0.11
N VAL A 28 1.28 -5.52 0.63
CA VAL A 28 1.65 -4.74 1.80
C VAL A 28 3.14 -4.45 1.79
N ALA A 29 3.50 -3.21 2.11
CA ALA A 29 4.90 -2.82 2.26
C ALA A 29 5.08 -1.69 3.28
N THR A 30 6.25 -1.60 3.87
CA THR A 30 6.72 -0.42 4.61
C THR A 30 7.33 0.56 3.59
N LEU A 31 6.48 1.09 2.69
CA LEU A 31 6.95 1.68 1.46
C LEU A 31 7.55 3.07 1.66
N THR A 32 6.84 3.96 2.41
CA THR A 32 7.24 5.37 2.43
C THR A 32 7.30 5.98 3.83
N GLY A 33 8.35 6.77 4.05
CA GLY A 33 8.38 7.69 5.18
C GLY A 33 7.30 8.78 5.10
N ALA A 34 6.77 9.07 3.90
CA ALA A 34 5.72 10.05 3.70
C ALA A 34 4.38 9.58 4.30
N ALA A 35 4.01 8.31 4.14
CA ALA A 35 2.84 7.73 4.81
C ALA A 35 3.00 7.75 6.32
N TYR A 36 4.18 7.39 6.84
CA TYR A 36 4.50 7.49 8.26
C TYR A 36 4.33 8.92 8.81
N VAL A 37 4.83 9.93 8.08
CA VAL A 37 4.72 11.34 8.50
C VAL A 37 3.26 11.83 8.45
N ALA A 38 2.49 11.38 7.45
CA ALA A 38 1.11 11.81 7.26
C ALA A 38 0.15 11.19 8.27
N LEU A 39 0.29 9.89 8.57
CA LEU A 39 -0.69 9.08 9.31
C LEU A 39 -0.19 8.62 10.69
N GLY A 40 1.10 8.81 10.99
CA GLY A 40 1.69 8.40 12.27
C GLY A 40 1.94 6.89 12.34
N VAL A 41 1.90 6.35 13.57
CA VAL A 41 2.29 4.96 13.87
C VAL A 41 1.11 4.01 14.07
N GLU A 42 -0.13 4.52 14.04
CA GLU A 42 -1.32 3.74 14.37
C GLU A 42 -2.20 3.45 13.15
N ILE A 43 -1.94 4.11 12.00
CA ILE A 43 -2.82 4.07 10.83
C ILE A 43 -2.02 3.62 9.62
N GLY A 44 -2.51 2.57 8.94
CA GLY A 44 -1.99 2.16 7.62
C GLY A 44 -2.63 2.97 6.50
N ALA A 45 -1.81 3.41 5.54
CA ALA A 45 -2.35 4.02 4.32
C ALA A 45 -2.86 2.94 3.36
N VAL A 46 -4.03 3.16 2.78
CA VAL A 46 -4.62 2.27 1.78
C VAL A 46 -4.70 2.99 0.45
N PHE A 47 -4.27 2.34 -0.60
CA PHE A 47 -4.42 2.78 -1.98
C PHE A 47 -5.14 1.70 -2.79
N SER A 48 -5.95 2.12 -3.76
CA SER A 48 -6.59 1.22 -4.72
C SER A 48 -6.83 1.95 -6.04
N ASN A 49 -6.74 1.23 -7.14
CA ASN A 49 -7.13 1.71 -8.47
C ASN A 49 -8.63 1.52 -8.75
N ASN A 50 -9.38 0.86 -7.84
CA ASN A 50 -10.80 0.62 -7.94
C ASN A 50 -11.52 1.05 -6.65
N GLU A 51 -12.44 2.03 -6.77
CA GLU A 51 -13.17 2.59 -5.64
C GLU A 51 -14.10 1.56 -4.96
N SER A 52 -14.72 0.68 -5.72
CA SER A 52 -15.57 -0.39 -5.17
C SER A 52 -14.76 -1.34 -4.30
N THR A 53 -13.61 -1.77 -4.80
CA THR A 53 -12.68 -2.65 -4.08
C THR A 53 -12.11 -1.98 -2.84
N LEU A 54 -11.77 -0.69 -2.91
CA LEU A 54 -11.36 0.11 -1.76
C LEU A 54 -12.44 0.15 -0.67
N ASN A 55 -13.68 0.45 -1.07
CA ASN A 55 -14.80 0.52 -0.14
C ASN A 55 -15.10 -0.83 0.52
N LYS A 56 -15.00 -1.94 -0.22
CA LYS A 56 -15.13 -3.29 0.34
C LYS A 56 -14.06 -3.55 1.40
N PHE A 57 -12.79 -3.21 1.12
CA PHE A 57 -11.71 -3.37 2.08
C PHE A 57 -11.96 -2.54 3.35
N LEU A 58 -12.30 -1.26 3.21
CA LEU A 58 -12.55 -0.38 4.36
C LEU A 58 -13.74 -0.85 5.20
N ASN A 59 -14.84 -1.27 4.54
CA ASN A 59 -16.03 -1.79 5.22
C ASN A 59 -15.74 -3.10 5.96
N SER A 60 -14.97 -4.02 5.37
CA SER A 60 -14.54 -5.27 6.01
C SER A 60 -13.75 -5.02 7.28
N ASN A 61 -13.12 -3.87 7.38
CA ASN A 61 -12.24 -3.50 8.50
C ASN A 61 -12.82 -2.43 9.42
N ALA A 62 -14.07 -2.02 9.24
CA ALA A 62 -14.69 -0.93 10.01
C ALA A 62 -14.71 -1.17 11.54
N ASN A 63 -14.73 -2.43 11.97
CA ASN A 63 -14.70 -2.85 13.37
C ASN A 63 -13.40 -3.54 13.77
N SER A 64 -12.37 -3.47 12.93
CA SER A 64 -11.05 -4.02 13.23
C SER A 64 -10.31 -3.12 14.24
N PHE A 65 -9.36 -3.71 14.96
CA PHE A 65 -8.40 -2.92 15.76
C PHE A 65 -7.24 -2.38 14.90
N GLU A 66 -7.09 -2.81 13.65
CA GLU A 66 -6.18 -2.22 12.68
C GLU A 66 -6.88 -1.02 12.02
N ASN A 67 -6.32 0.17 12.18
CA ASN A 67 -6.88 1.38 11.61
C ASN A 67 -6.31 1.64 10.22
N TYR A 68 -7.19 1.97 9.27
CA TYR A 68 -6.82 2.25 7.89
C TYR A 68 -7.37 3.60 7.44
N HIS A 69 -6.60 4.31 6.62
CA HIS A 69 -7.05 5.54 5.96
C HIS A 69 -6.66 5.51 4.49
N SER A 70 -7.64 5.75 3.61
CA SER A 70 -7.39 5.81 2.17
C SER A 70 -6.68 7.10 1.79
N LEU A 71 -5.67 6.99 0.95
CA LEU A 71 -5.05 8.12 0.27
C LEU A 71 -5.34 8.00 -1.24
N PRO A 72 -5.52 9.13 -1.96
CA PRO A 72 -5.88 9.11 -3.37
C PRO A 72 -4.72 8.66 -4.27
N LEU A 73 -5.05 8.02 -5.39
CA LEU A 73 -4.14 7.85 -6.53
C LEU A 73 -4.34 9.03 -7.48
N GLU A 74 -3.80 10.20 -7.11
CA GLU A 74 -3.94 11.44 -7.89
C GLU A 74 -3.14 11.35 -9.19
N GLN A 75 -3.81 11.05 -10.30
CA GLN A 75 -3.18 10.74 -11.59
C GLN A 75 -2.34 11.88 -12.16
N SER A 76 -2.64 13.15 -11.83
CA SER A 76 -1.83 14.30 -12.23
C SER A 76 -0.39 14.21 -11.71
N TYR A 77 -0.16 13.52 -10.58
CA TYR A 77 1.16 13.33 -9.99
C TYR A 77 2.03 12.30 -10.74
N LYS A 78 1.49 11.55 -11.70
CA LYS A 78 2.30 10.71 -12.61
C LYS A 78 3.36 11.53 -13.36
N SER A 79 3.11 12.82 -13.58
CA SER A 79 4.12 13.73 -14.14
C SER A 79 5.40 13.82 -13.31
N LEU A 80 5.33 13.63 -11.99
CA LEU A 80 6.46 13.72 -11.08
C LEU A 80 7.41 12.51 -11.15
N ILE A 81 6.89 11.37 -11.60
CA ILE A 81 7.66 10.13 -11.79
C ILE A 81 8.10 9.89 -13.24
N LYS A 82 7.77 10.80 -14.18
CA LYS A 82 8.28 10.72 -15.56
C LYS A 82 9.78 10.98 -15.62
N SER A 83 10.46 10.23 -16.49
CA SER A 83 11.89 10.38 -16.77
C SER A 83 12.12 10.67 -18.24
N SER A 84 13.19 11.39 -18.55
CA SER A 84 13.68 11.61 -19.93
C SER A 84 14.77 10.63 -20.35
N ILE A 85 15.29 9.83 -19.42
CA ILE A 85 16.44 8.94 -19.62
C ILE A 85 16.16 7.48 -19.19
N ALA A 86 15.01 7.22 -18.60
CA ALA A 86 14.56 5.90 -18.15
C ALA A 86 13.06 5.81 -18.33
N ASP A 87 12.49 4.63 -18.14
CA ASP A 87 11.03 4.42 -18.23
C ASP A 87 10.28 5.29 -17.23
N MET A 88 10.78 5.38 -16.00
CA MET A 88 10.25 6.25 -14.96
C MET A 88 11.29 6.55 -13.87
N LYS A 89 11.00 7.53 -13.03
CA LYS A 89 11.75 7.81 -11.80
C LYS A 89 11.18 6.97 -10.67
N ASN A 90 12.06 6.46 -9.82
CA ASN A 90 11.66 5.72 -8.61
C ASN A 90 11.25 6.63 -7.42
N SER A 91 11.24 7.94 -7.60
CA SER A 91 10.82 8.93 -6.60
C SER A 91 10.27 10.18 -7.27
N GLY A 92 9.09 10.62 -6.82
CA GLY A 92 8.44 11.86 -7.27
C GLY A 92 8.87 13.11 -6.48
N GLY A 93 9.82 12.99 -5.55
CA GLY A 93 10.29 14.08 -4.71
C GLY A 93 9.63 14.10 -3.32
N ARG A 94 9.75 15.25 -2.62
CA ARG A 94 9.34 15.37 -1.22
C ARG A 94 7.81 15.42 -1.02
N PHE A 95 7.08 16.07 -1.93
CA PHE A 95 5.65 16.32 -1.77
C PHE A 95 4.83 15.19 -2.38
N GLY A 96 3.79 14.76 -1.69
CA GLY A 96 2.93 13.67 -2.13
C GLY A 96 3.66 12.31 -2.23
N GLY A 97 4.73 12.11 -1.46
CA GLY A 97 5.63 10.95 -1.61
C GLY A 97 4.94 9.60 -1.49
N ALA A 98 3.92 9.47 -0.62
CA ALA A 98 3.14 8.24 -0.52
C ALA A 98 2.30 8.00 -1.78
N ILE A 99 1.69 9.05 -2.32
CA ILE A 99 0.87 8.98 -3.54
C ILE A 99 1.73 8.65 -4.76
N THR A 100 2.87 9.34 -4.94
CA THR A 100 3.76 9.08 -6.09
C THR A 100 4.40 7.70 -6.03
N ALA A 101 4.67 7.17 -4.83
CA ALA A 101 5.15 5.80 -4.67
C ALA A 101 4.06 4.78 -5.01
N ALA A 102 2.82 5.00 -4.58
CA ALA A 102 1.69 4.14 -4.94
C ALA A 102 1.41 4.18 -6.46
N LEU A 103 1.45 5.38 -7.09
CA LEU A 103 1.32 5.53 -8.54
C LEU A 103 2.43 4.80 -9.33
N LEU A 104 3.66 4.78 -8.80
CA LEU A 104 4.74 3.99 -9.37
C LEU A 104 4.40 2.49 -9.36
N LEU A 105 3.85 1.99 -8.26
CA LEU A 105 3.47 0.59 -8.13
C LEU A 105 2.25 0.22 -8.99
N GLU A 106 1.31 1.15 -9.15
CA GLU A 106 0.12 0.99 -9.99
C GLU A 106 0.48 0.64 -11.44
N GLU A 107 1.57 1.18 -11.98
CA GLU A 107 2.03 0.89 -13.35
C GLU A 107 2.36 -0.61 -13.59
N PHE A 108 2.52 -1.40 -12.53
CA PHE A 108 2.89 -2.82 -12.60
C PHE A 108 1.76 -3.80 -12.24
N VAL A 109 0.55 -3.29 -11.99
CA VAL A 109 -0.62 -4.15 -11.72
C VAL A 109 -1.56 -4.26 -12.94
N ASN A 110 -1.23 -3.56 -14.03
CA ASN A 110 -2.07 -3.49 -15.24
C ASN A 110 -3.49 -3.01 -14.91
N GLU A 111 -4.52 -3.61 -15.53
CA GLU A 111 -5.94 -3.30 -15.30
C GLU A 111 -6.58 -4.18 -14.21
N ILE A 112 -5.76 -4.89 -13.41
CA ILE A 112 -6.24 -5.75 -12.34
C ILE A 112 -6.60 -4.89 -11.13
N ASP A 113 -7.71 -5.22 -10.49
CA ASP A 113 -8.10 -4.59 -9.23
C ASP A 113 -6.99 -4.74 -8.18
N TRP A 114 -6.67 -3.67 -7.49
CA TRP A 114 -5.50 -3.65 -6.64
C TRP A 114 -5.76 -2.91 -5.33
N ILE A 115 -5.27 -3.50 -4.24
CA ILE A 115 -5.18 -2.87 -2.91
C ILE A 115 -3.74 -2.92 -2.44
N HIS A 116 -3.19 -1.76 -2.12
CA HIS A 116 -1.88 -1.59 -1.52
C HIS A 116 -2.00 -1.02 -0.11
N LEU A 117 -1.33 -1.64 0.85
CA LEU A 117 -1.16 -1.13 2.20
C LEU A 117 0.26 -0.60 2.39
N ASP A 118 0.41 0.71 2.57
CA ASP A 118 1.66 1.28 3.07
C ASP A 118 1.60 1.34 4.60
N ILE A 119 2.29 0.40 5.22
CA ILE A 119 2.31 0.20 6.67
C ILE A 119 3.61 0.72 7.30
N ALA A 120 4.30 1.67 6.68
CA ALA A 120 5.55 2.22 7.20
C ALA A 120 5.43 2.76 8.63
N GLY A 121 4.24 3.25 9.01
CA GLY A 121 3.92 3.68 10.38
C GLY A 121 3.69 2.52 11.34
N PRO A 122 2.65 1.72 11.15
CA PRO A 122 2.19 0.73 12.12
C PRO A 122 2.94 -0.61 12.09
N ALA A 123 3.87 -0.84 11.16
CA ALA A 123 4.58 -2.11 11.02
C ALA A 123 5.41 -2.52 12.25
N ARG A 124 5.77 -1.57 13.11
CA ARG A 124 6.62 -1.83 14.26
C ARG A 124 6.20 -1.07 15.50
N SER A 125 5.97 -1.79 16.59
CA SER A 125 5.84 -1.21 17.93
C SER A 125 7.23 -0.96 18.54
N ARG A 126 7.42 0.22 19.13
CA ARG A 126 8.67 0.63 19.79
C ARG A 126 8.72 0.27 21.26
N SER A 127 7.61 -0.15 21.82
CA SER A 127 7.46 -0.56 23.22
C SER A 127 6.28 -1.52 23.34
N ASP A 128 6.26 -2.31 24.38
CA ASP A 128 5.10 -3.13 24.71
C ASP A 128 3.87 -2.23 24.92
N ASN A 129 2.78 -2.59 24.30
CA ASN A 129 1.47 -1.96 24.49
C ASN A 129 0.39 -3.06 24.66
N SER A 130 -0.86 -2.66 24.82
CA SER A 130 -1.96 -3.60 25.07
C SER A 130 -2.29 -4.53 23.89
N ILE A 131 -1.82 -4.19 22.68
CA ILE A 131 -2.14 -4.94 21.46
C ILE A 131 -0.90 -5.65 20.94
N TYR A 132 0.26 -4.95 20.89
CA TYR A 132 1.49 -5.44 20.29
C TYR A 132 2.64 -5.44 21.30
N PRO A 133 3.44 -6.52 21.36
CA PRO A 133 4.75 -6.48 22.02
C PRO A 133 5.71 -5.57 21.24
N GLU A 134 6.84 -5.22 21.85
CA GLU A 134 7.90 -4.54 21.12
C GLU A 134 8.38 -5.39 19.94
N GLY A 135 8.44 -4.81 18.74
CA GLY A 135 8.89 -5.51 17.53
C GLY A 135 7.93 -5.35 16.36
N GLY A 136 7.89 -6.34 15.49
CA GLY A 136 6.97 -6.39 14.36
C GLY A 136 5.52 -6.63 14.83
N THR A 137 4.59 -5.86 14.29
CA THR A 137 3.18 -5.89 14.73
C THR A 137 2.34 -6.91 13.95
N GLY A 138 2.76 -7.32 12.76
CA GLY A 138 1.92 -8.08 11.84
C GLY A 138 0.76 -7.27 11.25
N PHE A 139 0.83 -5.93 11.32
CA PHE A 139 -0.21 -5.04 10.79
C PHE A 139 -0.49 -5.35 9.32
N GLY A 140 -1.76 -5.39 8.95
CA GLY A 140 -2.25 -5.78 7.62
C GLY A 140 -2.70 -7.24 7.53
N VAL A 141 -2.28 -8.10 8.44
CA VAL A 141 -2.70 -9.52 8.43
C VAL A 141 -4.21 -9.64 8.67
N ILE A 142 -4.72 -9.00 9.70
CA ILE A 142 -6.15 -9.02 10.02
C ILE A 142 -6.94 -8.27 8.94
N GLY A 143 -6.40 -7.15 8.45
CA GLY A 143 -7.05 -6.37 7.39
C GLY A 143 -7.31 -7.19 6.13
N TYR A 144 -6.31 -7.89 5.64
CA TYR A 144 -6.49 -8.77 4.48
C TYR A 144 -7.30 -10.02 4.79
N PHE A 145 -7.15 -10.59 5.97
CA PHE A 145 -7.98 -11.74 6.38
C PHE A 145 -9.47 -11.39 6.33
N ASN A 146 -9.87 -10.28 6.95
CA ASN A 146 -11.26 -9.81 6.95
C ASN A 146 -11.77 -9.54 5.53
N PHE A 147 -10.95 -8.89 4.71
CA PHE A 147 -11.30 -8.58 3.33
C PHE A 147 -11.51 -9.85 2.50
N ILE A 148 -10.57 -10.81 2.55
CA ILE A 148 -10.64 -12.06 1.79
C ILE A 148 -11.84 -12.90 2.23
N CYS A 149 -12.09 -13.03 3.53
CA CYS A 149 -13.27 -13.77 4.01
C CYS A 149 -14.57 -13.17 3.46
N ASN A 150 -14.70 -11.82 3.48
CA ASN A 150 -15.89 -11.17 2.94
C ASN A 150 -16.03 -11.30 1.42
N GLU A 151 -14.95 -11.42 0.66
CA GLU A 151 -15.02 -11.66 -0.80
C GLU A 151 -15.38 -13.12 -1.15
N ILE A 152 -15.07 -14.09 -0.28
CA ILE A 152 -15.41 -15.49 -0.49
C ILE A 152 -16.88 -15.76 -0.13
N ASP A 153 -17.43 -15.05 0.86
CA ASP A 153 -18.78 -15.25 1.38
C ASP A 153 -19.87 -14.55 0.53
N ASN A 154 -19.48 -13.72 -0.46
CA ASN A 154 -20.35 -13.00 -1.40
C ASN A 154 -20.25 -13.54 -2.82
#